data_008bd98d98b925d6dbbaf085f5b106c0
#
_entry.id   008bd98d98b925d6dbbaf085f5b106c0
#
_cell.length_a   1.000
_cell.length_b   1.000
_cell.length_c   1.000
_cell.angle_alpha   90.00
_cell.angle_beta   90.00
_cell.angle_gamma   90.00
#
_symmetry.space_group_name_H-M   'P 1'
#
loop_
_entity.id
_entity.type
_entity.pdbx_description
1 polymer ?
#
loop_
_entity_poly.entity_id
_entity_poly.type
_entity_poly.pdbx_seq_one_letter_code
_entity_poly.pdbx_strand_id
1 'polypeptide(L)'
;MTKHLTLLLLIGVIIFSCSDQSSETDLSDDNSSSENCGIDTTYTLDRKDFVIVRSPNCTYTTYGYGVEMMDELGNVIWTLGGDRTSPYSMNTTSDGGYIFTFTSYVSRSSGPEGDINWSSELPPYQATHYVKDAIQTSEGDYIVVGEIGGEPGPEGHDQKGQAFVLRMSDYGDIQWIKRYGKRNTLPDSFAEVVEADDGGFVIVGNKIEAREFYFYDDFWVMKIDQNGDEVWSLEIGQNDRYDKANDVIKLSDGSYIATGWSFIDDGIAAMRLMRISSEGNIIWNKLAGGNGWYDIGTSLAVNNNETVLMVAGMKVPPTGWDNTRIKLWGYNPWNGNQIFVRNNFSSEQGLNATDVVAAYDNGFVVTSSTFFKMDSLGRW
;
A
#
# COMPACT_ATOMS: atom_id res chain seq x y z
N MET A 1 25.67 5.05 -42.90
CA MET A 1 25.13 6.20 -42.13
C MET A 1 23.87 5.72 -41.48
N THR A 2 24.01 5.12 -40.32
CA THR A 2 22.92 4.61 -39.51
C THR A 2 22.63 5.64 -38.42
N LYS A 3 21.50 6.30 -38.51
CA LYS A 3 21.06 7.25 -37.50
C LYS A 3 20.53 6.42 -36.33
N HIS A 4 21.23 6.43 -35.20
CA HIS A 4 20.70 6.02 -33.92
C HIS A 4 19.65 7.04 -33.48
N LEU A 5 18.40 6.61 -33.44
CA LEU A 5 17.30 7.34 -32.84
C LEU A 5 17.40 7.05 -31.35
N THR A 6 17.94 7.99 -30.61
CA THR A 6 17.90 7.96 -29.13
C THR A 6 16.48 8.28 -28.73
N LEU A 7 15.75 7.27 -28.28
CA LEU A 7 14.43 7.43 -27.68
C LEU A 7 14.64 8.07 -26.30
N LEU A 8 14.44 9.38 -26.20
CA LEU A 8 14.30 10.04 -24.90
C LEU A 8 12.97 9.56 -24.30
N LEU A 9 13.05 8.68 -23.31
CA LEU A 9 11.94 8.41 -22.42
C LEU A 9 11.72 9.67 -21.56
N LEU A 10 10.68 10.41 -21.87
CA LEU A 10 10.17 11.46 -20.99
C LEU A 10 9.56 10.78 -19.77
N ILE A 11 10.33 10.75 -18.69
CA ILE A 11 9.84 10.39 -17.36
C ILE A 11 8.96 11.55 -16.91
N GLY A 12 7.72 11.26 -16.55
CA GLY A 12 6.81 12.28 -16.03
C GLY A 12 7.31 12.80 -14.70
N VAL A 13 7.50 14.09 -14.65
CA VAL A 13 8.06 14.81 -13.51
C VAL A 13 6.94 15.55 -12.79
N ILE A 14 6.78 15.33 -11.50
CA ILE A 14 5.84 16.07 -10.67
C ILE A 14 6.60 17.25 -10.05
N ILE A 15 6.22 18.47 -10.40
CA ILE A 15 6.81 19.69 -9.85
C ILE A 15 6.02 20.10 -8.61
N PHE A 16 6.71 20.21 -7.50
CA PHE A 16 6.17 20.81 -6.28
C PHE A 16 6.80 22.18 -6.10
N SER A 17 6.02 23.22 -5.92
CA SER A 17 6.53 24.50 -5.49
C SER A 17 6.31 24.65 -3.98
N CYS A 18 7.39 24.65 -3.21
CA CYS A 18 7.40 25.26 -1.90
C CYS A 18 7.77 26.72 -2.10
N SER A 19 6.86 27.65 -1.85
CA SER A 19 7.19 29.07 -1.92
C SER A 19 7.88 29.50 -0.62
N ASP A 20 9.19 29.52 -0.62
CA ASP A 20 9.95 30.31 0.37
C ASP A 20 9.79 31.79 0.02
N GLN A 21 8.93 32.48 0.74
CA GLN A 21 8.95 33.94 0.80
C GLN A 21 9.83 34.35 1.97
N SER A 22 11.15 34.42 1.75
CA SER A 22 12.04 35.15 2.66
C SER A 22 11.91 36.65 2.44
N SER A 23 11.02 37.28 3.20
CA SER A 23 11.17 38.72 3.48
C SER A 23 11.58 38.88 4.94
N GLU A 24 12.76 39.37 5.13
CA GLU A 24 13.24 39.84 6.44
C GLU A 24 12.26 40.91 6.98
N THR A 25 11.58 40.63 8.08
CA THR A 25 11.28 41.60 9.16
C THR A 25 10.72 40.85 10.37
N ASP A 26 11.41 41.03 11.48
CA ASP A 26 11.01 41.00 12.89
C ASP A 26 10.23 39.84 13.50
N LEU A 27 10.92 39.31 14.50
CA LEU A 27 10.53 38.46 15.62
C LEU A 27 9.14 38.69 16.19
N SER A 28 8.25 37.68 16.05
CA SER A 28 7.30 37.28 17.11
C SER A 28 6.97 35.83 16.91
N ASP A 29 7.13 35.03 17.98
CA ASP A 29 6.81 33.63 18.10
C ASP A 29 5.36 33.34 17.66
N ASP A 30 5.20 32.55 16.59
CA ASP A 30 4.06 31.66 16.45
C ASP A 30 4.43 30.48 15.54
N ASN A 31 4.59 29.32 16.18
CA ASN A 31 5.00 28.06 15.57
C ASN A 31 3.77 27.40 14.88
N SER A 32 3.53 27.71 13.62
CA SER A 32 2.78 26.83 12.71
C SER A 32 2.99 27.27 11.24
N SER A 33 4.17 27.02 10.69
CA SER A 33 4.35 27.07 9.24
C SER A 33 3.84 25.76 8.64
N SER A 34 2.58 25.73 8.23
CA SER A 34 2.13 24.73 7.25
C SER A 34 2.80 25.08 5.92
N GLU A 35 3.87 24.37 5.57
CA GLU A 35 4.46 24.46 4.25
C GLU A 35 3.40 24.13 3.19
N ASN A 36 3.12 25.09 2.32
CA ASN A 36 2.15 24.96 1.25
C ASN A 36 2.82 24.28 0.05
N CYS A 37 2.76 22.95 -0.01
CA CYS A 37 3.21 22.20 -1.18
C CYS A 37 2.04 21.98 -2.16
N GLY A 38 2.13 22.59 -3.33
CA GLY A 38 1.14 22.45 -4.39
C GLY A 38 1.66 21.62 -5.57
N ILE A 39 0.86 20.69 -6.09
CA ILE A 39 1.11 20.07 -7.39
C ILE A 39 0.45 20.95 -8.46
N ASP A 40 1.24 21.45 -9.40
CA ASP A 40 0.76 22.42 -10.39
C ASP A 40 0.30 21.77 -11.71
N THR A 41 0.65 20.50 -11.96
CA THR A 41 0.37 19.83 -13.25
C THR A 41 0.17 18.33 -13.11
N THR A 42 -0.64 17.77 -14.03
CA THR A 42 -0.86 16.32 -14.16
C THR A 42 0.04 15.77 -15.27
N TYR A 43 0.82 14.75 -14.99
CA TYR A 43 1.68 14.09 -15.97
C TYR A 43 1.20 12.67 -16.24
N THR A 44 1.24 12.28 -17.50
CA THR A 44 0.91 10.93 -17.94
C THR A 44 2.20 10.10 -17.99
N LEU A 45 2.21 8.97 -17.32
CA LEU A 45 3.31 8.01 -17.35
C LEU A 45 2.90 6.81 -18.23
N ASP A 46 3.79 6.38 -19.08
CA ASP A 46 3.58 5.26 -20.02
C ASP A 46 3.65 3.87 -19.34
N ARG A 47 3.48 3.80 -18.02
CA ARG A 47 3.65 2.60 -17.18
C ARG A 47 2.45 2.33 -16.30
N LYS A 48 2.15 1.06 -16.05
CA LYS A 48 0.87 0.62 -15.49
C LYS A 48 0.81 0.42 -13.97
N ASP A 49 1.93 0.38 -13.26
CA ASP A 49 1.95 0.01 -11.84
C ASP A 49 2.92 0.91 -11.06
N PHE A 50 2.38 1.88 -10.34
CA PHE A 50 3.15 2.76 -9.45
C PHE A 50 2.56 2.75 -8.06
N VAL A 51 3.43 2.70 -7.08
CA VAL A 51 3.14 3.00 -5.69
C VAL A 51 3.85 4.30 -5.32
N ILE A 52 3.27 5.07 -4.42
CA ILE A 52 3.79 6.36 -4.01
C ILE A 52 3.93 6.41 -2.49
N VAL A 53 5.02 6.99 -2.04
CA VAL A 53 5.25 7.30 -0.64
C VAL A 53 5.47 8.79 -0.49
N ARG A 54 4.78 9.39 0.48
CA ARG A 54 5.03 10.76 0.88
C ARG A 54 6.31 10.82 1.70
N SER A 55 7.31 11.48 1.17
CA SER A 55 8.60 11.68 1.81
C SER A 55 8.65 12.99 2.58
N PRO A 56 9.57 13.18 3.55
CA PRO A 56 9.81 14.48 4.18
C PRO A 56 10.13 15.58 3.16
N ASN A 57 9.98 16.85 3.55
CA ASN A 57 10.37 18.02 2.77
C ASN A 57 9.67 18.15 1.40
N CYS A 58 8.36 17.91 1.36
CA CYS A 58 7.57 18.07 0.13
C CYS A 58 8.02 17.20 -1.05
N THR A 59 8.74 16.11 -0.81
CA THR A 59 9.14 15.16 -1.83
C THR A 59 8.20 13.95 -1.87
N TYR A 60 8.16 13.28 -3.01
CA TYR A 60 7.44 12.02 -3.19
C TYR A 60 8.35 11.02 -3.90
N THR A 61 8.32 9.80 -3.44
CA THR A 61 9.08 8.73 -4.04
C THR A 61 8.13 7.75 -4.70
N THR A 62 8.43 7.38 -5.92
CA THR A 62 7.60 6.51 -6.73
C THR A 62 8.40 5.29 -7.15
N TYR A 63 7.76 4.17 -7.32
CA TYR A 63 8.40 3.00 -7.87
C TYR A 63 7.51 2.27 -8.90
N GLY A 64 8.19 1.66 -9.85
CA GLY A 64 7.63 0.83 -10.90
C GLY A 64 8.73 -0.09 -11.41
N TYR A 65 9.29 0.13 -12.59
CA TYR A 65 10.52 -0.56 -13.05
C TYR A 65 11.82 -0.02 -12.40
N GLY A 66 11.73 0.69 -11.30
CA GLY A 66 12.78 1.30 -10.51
C GLY A 66 12.17 2.26 -9.52
N VAL A 67 12.94 2.72 -8.56
CA VAL A 67 12.53 3.72 -7.58
C VAL A 67 13.17 5.04 -7.98
N GLU A 68 12.38 6.08 -8.06
CA GLU A 68 12.86 7.43 -8.36
C GLU A 68 12.41 8.39 -7.27
N MET A 69 13.34 9.11 -6.69
CA MET A 69 13.03 10.23 -5.82
C MET A 69 13.21 11.54 -6.58
N MET A 70 12.27 12.44 -6.42
CA MET A 70 12.22 13.72 -7.10
C MET A 70 12.18 14.86 -6.08
N ASP A 71 12.87 15.97 -6.39
CA ASP A 71 12.75 17.20 -5.64
C ASP A 71 11.43 17.95 -5.94
N GLU A 72 11.22 19.07 -5.26
CA GLU A 72 10.06 19.94 -5.44
C GLU A 72 9.95 20.56 -6.86
N LEU A 73 11.03 20.56 -7.62
CA LEU A 73 11.07 21.04 -9.01
C LEU A 73 10.91 19.90 -10.01
N GLY A 74 10.78 18.65 -9.52
CA GLY A 74 10.68 17.46 -10.32
C GLY A 74 11.98 16.97 -10.91
N ASN A 75 13.11 17.44 -10.44
CA ASN A 75 14.39 16.86 -10.80
C ASN A 75 14.55 15.53 -10.07
N VAL A 76 14.96 14.49 -10.79
CA VAL A 76 15.30 13.21 -10.17
C VAL A 76 16.54 13.41 -9.30
N ILE A 77 16.38 13.20 -8.00
CA ILE A 77 17.48 13.30 -7.03
C ILE A 77 18.32 12.03 -7.10
N TRP A 78 17.64 10.87 -7.13
CA TRP A 78 18.29 9.58 -7.29
C TRP A 78 17.34 8.55 -7.91
N THR A 79 17.92 7.50 -8.46
CA THR A 79 17.21 6.36 -9.04
C THR A 79 17.82 5.08 -8.48
N LEU A 80 17.00 4.19 -7.93
CA LEU A 80 17.39 2.87 -7.49
C LEU A 80 16.85 1.82 -8.47
N GLY A 81 17.76 1.00 -9.02
CA GLY A 81 17.41 -0.06 -9.97
C GLY A 81 17.23 0.47 -11.39
N GLY A 82 17.39 -0.39 -12.34
CA GLY A 82 17.27 -0.13 -13.79
C GLY A 82 17.13 -1.45 -14.53
N ASP A 83 17.44 -2.55 -13.88
CA ASP A 83 17.44 -3.90 -14.46
C ASP A 83 16.47 -4.82 -13.69
N ARG A 84 15.17 -4.70 -13.98
CA ARG A 84 14.16 -5.76 -13.81
C ARG A 84 13.64 -6.09 -12.40
N THR A 85 14.00 -5.40 -11.35
CA THR A 85 13.47 -5.67 -10.00
C THR A 85 12.72 -4.46 -9.48
N SER A 86 11.42 -4.40 -9.72
CA SER A 86 10.56 -3.45 -9.03
C SER A 86 10.28 -3.95 -7.61
N PRO A 87 10.38 -3.09 -6.59
CA PRO A 87 9.90 -3.45 -5.27
C PRO A 87 8.38 -3.67 -5.27
N TYR A 88 7.89 -4.47 -4.35
CA TYR A 88 6.46 -4.67 -4.13
C TYR A 88 5.86 -3.60 -3.22
N SER A 89 6.63 -3.14 -2.26
CA SER A 89 6.27 -2.08 -1.32
C SER A 89 7.49 -1.22 -1.00
N MET A 90 7.21 -0.01 -0.58
CA MET A 90 8.20 0.93 -0.09
C MET A 90 7.58 1.78 1.01
N ASN A 91 8.29 1.91 2.12
CA ASN A 91 7.88 2.78 3.22
C ASN A 91 9.04 3.67 3.67
N THR A 92 8.72 4.85 4.20
CA THR A 92 9.72 5.76 4.75
C THR A 92 10.23 5.27 6.10
N THR A 93 11.48 5.61 6.41
CA THR A 93 12.11 5.36 7.70
C THR A 93 12.34 6.66 8.47
N SER A 94 12.53 6.54 9.78
CA SER A 94 12.62 7.68 10.71
C SER A 94 13.81 8.64 10.42
N ASP A 95 14.83 8.17 9.70
CA ASP A 95 15.98 8.97 9.28
C ASP A 95 15.82 9.60 7.89
N GLY A 96 14.61 9.51 7.30
CA GLY A 96 14.30 10.01 5.96
C GLY A 96 14.71 9.08 4.83
N GLY A 97 15.14 7.86 5.13
CA GLY A 97 15.42 6.82 4.16
C GLY A 97 14.16 5.97 3.87
N TYR A 98 14.39 4.78 3.29
CA TYR A 98 13.33 3.90 2.82
C TYR A 98 13.62 2.45 3.14
N ILE A 99 12.55 1.69 3.38
CA ILE A 99 12.57 0.23 3.37
C ILE A 99 11.84 -0.26 2.12
N PHE A 100 12.44 -1.20 1.39
CA PHE A 100 11.92 -1.74 0.14
C PHE A 100 11.71 -3.24 0.28
N THR A 101 10.62 -3.74 -0.30
CA THR A 101 10.35 -5.19 -0.37
C THR A 101 10.46 -5.69 -1.79
N PHE A 102 11.01 -6.89 -1.93
CA PHE A 102 11.15 -7.60 -3.20
C PHE A 102 10.70 -9.06 -3.01
N THR A 103 10.70 -9.86 -4.06
CA THR A 103 10.18 -11.23 -3.99
C THR A 103 10.74 -12.02 -2.80
N SER A 104 12.05 -11.99 -2.58
CA SER A 104 12.71 -12.84 -1.57
C SER A 104 13.67 -12.07 -0.65
N TYR A 105 13.71 -10.77 -0.76
CA TYR A 105 14.60 -9.96 0.07
C TYR A 105 14.02 -8.59 0.40
N VAL A 106 14.59 -7.97 1.40
CA VAL A 106 14.29 -6.62 1.87
C VAL A 106 15.55 -5.79 1.78
N SER A 107 15.44 -4.55 1.35
CA SER A 107 16.55 -3.61 1.28
C SER A 107 16.20 -2.32 2.01
N ARG A 108 17.21 -1.69 2.60
CA ARG A 108 17.05 -0.41 3.30
C ARG A 108 18.04 0.61 2.76
N SER A 109 17.57 1.83 2.50
CA SER A 109 18.41 3.00 2.25
C SER A 109 18.39 3.94 3.45
N SER A 110 19.50 4.63 3.71
CA SER A 110 19.55 5.71 4.70
C SER A 110 19.42 7.05 4.03
N GLY A 111 18.66 7.93 4.70
CA GLY A 111 18.47 9.30 4.24
C GLY A 111 17.81 9.38 2.86
N PRO A 112 17.58 10.60 2.39
CA PRO A 112 16.87 10.83 1.12
C PRO A 112 17.74 10.55 -0.12
N GLU A 113 18.98 10.11 0.05
CA GLU A 113 19.94 9.93 -1.07
C GLU A 113 19.80 8.59 -1.78
N GLY A 114 19.03 7.66 -1.21
CA GLY A 114 18.69 6.37 -1.84
C GLY A 114 19.81 5.32 -1.81
N ASP A 115 20.93 5.58 -1.16
CA ASP A 115 22.03 4.64 -1.04
C ASP A 115 21.61 3.42 -0.21
N ILE A 116 21.75 2.22 -0.75
CA ILE A 116 21.41 0.98 -0.05
C ILE A 116 22.42 0.69 1.05
N ASN A 117 21.96 0.69 2.29
CA ASN A 117 22.78 0.36 3.46
C ASN A 117 22.97 -1.15 3.61
N TRP A 118 21.88 -1.88 3.44
CA TRP A 118 21.89 -3.33 3.51
C TRP A 118 20.74 -3.92 2.68
N SER A 119 20.95 -5.19 2.30
CA SER A 119 19.92 -6.06 1.72
C SER A 119 19.99 -7.41 2.42
N SER A 120 18.84 -7.92 2.83
CA SER A 120 18.73 -9.19 3.53
C SER A 120 17.81 -10.14 2.79
N GLU A 121 18.33 -11.31 2.45
CA GLU A 121 17.55 -12.39 1.83
C GLU A 121 16.81 -13.17 2.92
N LEU A 122 15.58 -13.58 2.65
CA LEU A 122 14.72 -14.22 3.64
C LEU A 122 14.87 -15.74 3.66
N PRO A 123 14.98 -16.35 4.86
CA PRO A 123 15.01 -17.81 5.03
C PRO A 123 13.57 -18.41 5.05
N PRO A 124 13.39 -19.67 4.69
CA PRO A 124 14.41 -20.57 4.13
C PRO A 124 14.70 -20.24 2.66
N TYR A 125 15.97 -20.16 2.29
CA TYR A 125 16.45 -19.78 0.96
C TYR A 125 16.01 -20.71 -0.19
N GLN A 126 15.31 -21.80 0.12
CA GLN A 126 14.77 -22.75 -0.87
C GLN A 126 13.26 -22.58 -1.11
N ALA A 127 12.56 -21.81 -0.27
CA ALA A 127 11.16 -21.50 -0.45
C ALA A 127 10.99 -20.21 -1.28
N THR A 128 9.94 -20.13 -2.06
CA THR A 128 9.58 -18.88 -2.71
C THR A 128 8.89 -17.98 -1.67
N HIS A 129 9.45 -16.82 -1.42
CA HIS A 129 8.83 -15.79 -0.61
C HIS A 129 8.19 -14.76 -1.53
N TYR A 130 7.04 -14.26 -1.13
CA TYR A 130 6.45 -13.07 -1.73
C TYR A 130 6.27 -12.05 -0.61
N VAL A 131 7.31 -11.25 -0.40
CA VAL A 131 7.27 -10.14 0.55
C VAL A 131 6.31 -9.09 0.00
N LYS A 132 5.33 -8.69 0.80
CA LYS A 132 4.31 -7.75 0.37
C LYS A 132 4.54 -6.37 0.92
N ASP A 133 4.81 -6.27 2.22
CA ASP A 133 5.04 -4.99 2.86
C ASP A 133 6.11 -5.08 3.96
N ALA A 134 6.72 -3.92 4.29
CA ALA A 134 7.67 -3.77 5.39
C ALA A 134 7.61 -2.36 5.95
N ILE A 135 7.49 -2.24 7.26
CA ILE A 135 7.50 -0.95 7.97
C ILE A 135 8.65 -0.88 8.97
N GLN A 136 9.14 0.33 9.25
CA GLN A 136 9.98 0.57 10.42
C GLN A 136 9.10 0.74 11.65
N THR A 137 9.43 0.06 12.73
CA THR A 137 8.75 0.22 14.03
C THR A 137 9.21 1.48 14.75
N SER A 138 8.43 1.94 15.71
CA SER A 138 8.80 3.06 16.60
C SER A 138 10.09 2.80 17.40
N GLU A 139 10.49 1.53 17.57
CA GLU A 139 11.75 1.13 18.22
C GLU A 139 12.96 1.11 17.25
N GLY A 140 12.73 1.30 15.93
CA GLY A 140 13.77 1.32 14.89
C GLY A 140 13.98 -0.01 14.17
N ASP A 141 13.41 -1.10 14.65
CA ASP A 141 13.42 -2.41 13.97
C ASP A 141 12.45 -2.39 12.75
N TYR A 142 12.42 -3.48 12.01
CA TYR A 142 11.51 -3.63 10.87
C TYR A 142 10.57 -4.81 11.06
N ILE A 143 9.31 -4.64 10.67
CA ILE A 143 8.33 -5.72 10.50
C ILE A 143 8.10 -5.91 9.02
N VAL A 144 8.16 -7.16 8.59
CA VAL A 144 8.02 -7.60 7.19
C VAL A 144 6.92 -8.64 7.12
N VAL A 145 6.02 -8.49 6.16
CA VAL A 145 4.87 -9.39 5.97
C VAL A 145 4.76 -9.92 4.55
N GLY A 146 4.08 -11.03 4.38
CA GLY A 146 3.85 -11.62 3.07
C GLY A 146 3.39 -13.07 3.14
N GLU A 147 3.81 -13.85 2.13
CA GLU A 147 3.57 -15.29 2.06
C GLU A 147 4.86 -16.06 1.81
N ILE A 148 4.98 -17.21 2.43
CA ILE A 148 6.02 -18.19 2.15
C ILE A 148 5.38 -19.33 1.37
N GLY A 149 5.86 -19.59 0.17
CA GLY A 149 5.53 -20.80 -0.59
C GLY A 149 6.03 -22.06 0.15
N GLY A 150 5.45 -23.19 -0.17
CA GLY A 150 5.86 -24.46 0.43
C GLY A 150 7.30 -24.83 0.06
N GLU A 151 8.01 -25.41 0.99
CA GLU A 151 9.28 -26.04 0.72
C GLU A 151 9.08 -27.25 -0.22
N PRO A 152 9.97 -27.49 -1.20
CA PRO A 152 9.88 -28.68 -2.04
C PRO A 152 9.97 -29.93 -1.14
N GLY A 153 8.90 -30.72 -1.11
CA GLY A 153 8.93 -32.02 -0.44
C GLY A 153 9.85 -33.00 -1.17
N PRO A 154 10.17 -34.17 -0.56
CA PRO A 154 11.05 -35.20 -1.13
C PRO A 154 10.65 -35.66 -2.53
N GLU A 155 9.37 -35.50 -2.90
CA GLU A 155 8.79 -35.88 -4.18
C GLU A 155 8.43 -34.67 -5.06
N GLY A 156 8.83 -33.43 -4.68
CA GLY A 156 8.58 -32.21 -5.45
C GLY A 156 7.14 -31.68 -5.41
N HIS A 157 6.27 -32.26 -4.58
CA HIS A 157 4.82 -31.96 -4.61
C HIS A 157 4.27 -31.22 -3.37
N ASP A 158 5.07 -30.97 -2.35
CA ASP A 158 4.56 -30.39 -1.10
C ASP A 158 4.78 -28.86 -1.06
N GLN A 159 4.00 -28.14 -1.86
CA GLN A 159 4.03 -26.67 -1.92
C GLN A 159 2.91 -26.06 -1.07
N LYS A 160 2.90 -26.34 0.22
CA LYS A 160 1.94 -25.74 1.15
C LYS A 160 2.53 -24.48 1.74
N GLY A 161 1.98 -23.32 1.31
CA GLY A 161 2.40 -22.02 1.81
C GLY A 161 1.63 -21.54 3.04
N GLN A 162 2.12 -20.50 3.67
CA GLN A 162 1.51 -19.81 4.82
C GLN A 162 1.84 -18.33 4.76
N ALA A 163 0.97 -17.50 5.35
CA ALA A 163 1.32 -16.12 5.66
C ALA A 163 2.47 -16.08 6.67
N PHE A 164 3.31 -15.06 6.61
CA PHE A 164 4.39 -14.85 7.55
C PHE A 164 4.49 -13.42 8.04
N VAL A 165 5.02 -13.26 9.23
CA VAL A 165 5.56 -12.02 9.78
C VAL A 165 6.99 -12.28 10.22
N LEU A 166 7.87 -11.34 9.95
CA LEU A 166 9.27 -11.39 10.30
C LEU A 166 9.66 -10.08 10.95
N ARG A 167 10.41 -10.12 12.06
CA ARG A 167 11.05 -8.95 12.67
C ARG A 167 12.54 -8.97 12.38
N MET A 168 13.05 -7.82 11.94
CA MET A 168 14.47 -7.60 11.66
C MET A 168 14.99 -6.45 12.51
N SER A 169 16.26 -6.50 12.89
CA SER A 169 16.96 -5.36 13.48
C SER A 169 17.14 -4.22 12.47
N ASP A 170 17.55 -3.06 12.94
CA ASP A 170 17.94 -1.90 12.11
C ASP A 170 19.12 -2.18 11.16
N TYR A 171 19.90 -3.26 11.44
CA TYR A 171 21.01 -3.73 10.58
C TYR A 171 20.61 -4.81 9.58
N GLY A 172 19.33 -5.22 9.55
CA GLY A 172 18.83 -6.25 8.64
C GLY A 172 19.00 -7.68 9.16
N ASP A 173 19.38 -7.89 10.43
CA ASP A 173 19.47 -9.20 11.04
C ASP A 173 18.10 -9.70 11.47
N ILE A 174 17.76 -10.94 11.10
CA ILE A 174 16.46 -11.53 11.45
C ILE A 174 16.46 -11.89 12.93
N GLN A 175 15.52 -11.29 13.67
CA GLN A 175 15.31 -11.56 15.08
C GLN A 175 14.36 -12.76 15.27
N TRP A 176 13.26 -12.77 14.55
CA TRP A 176 12.33 -13.89 14.51
C TRP A 176 11.51 -13.91 13.21
N ILE A 177 11.00 -15.08 12.87
CA ILE A 177 10.01 -15.31 11.81
C ILE A 177 8.90 -16.19 12.35
N LYS A 178 7.65 -15.80 12.16
CA LYS A 178 6.46 -16.58 12.52
C LYS A 178 5.57 -16.78 11.31
N ARG A 179 4.93 -17.95 11.28
CA ARG A 179 4.00 -18.35 10.22
C ARG A 179 2.60 -18.43 10.79
N TYR A 180 1.62 -17.96 10.01
CA TYR A 180 0.22 -17.89 10.43
C TYR A 180 -0.67 -18.57 9.41
N GLY A 181 -1.88 -18.95 9.88
CA GLY A 181 -2.83 -19.67 9.07
C GLY A 181 -2.56 -21.15 8.98
N LYS A 182 -3.25 -21.81 8.07
CA LYS A 182 -3.13 -23.26 7.84
C LYS A 182 -2.14 -23.52 6.72
N ARG A 183 -1.35 -24.58 6.86
CA ARG A 183 -0.49 -25.06 5.78
C ARG A 183 -1.36 -25.73 4.70
N ASN A 184 -1.80 -24.96 3.72
CA ASN A 184 -2.67 -25.36 2.63
C ASN A 184 -1.92 -25.42 1.29
N THR A 185 -2.58 -26.02 0.29
CA THR A 185 -2.04 -26.07 -1.09
C THR A 185 -1.88 -24.68 -1.71
N LEU A 186 -2.75 -23.73 -1.35
CA LEU A 186 -2.59 -22.31 -1.63
C LEU A 186 -2.24 -21.60 -0.34
N PRO A 187 -1.28 -20.65 -0.35
CA PRO A 187 -0.84 -19.97 0.86
C PRO A 187 -1.86 -18.94 1.34
N ASP A 188 -2.08 -18.90 2.66
CA ASP A 188 -2.56 -17.68 3.31
C ASP A 188 -1.52 -16.57 3.05
N SER A 189 -1.95 -15.33 2.90
CA SER A 189 -1.06 -14.21 2.56
C SER A 189 -1.43 -12.97 3.36
N PHE A 190 -0.40 -12.26 3.84
CA PHE A 190 -0.54 -10.90 4.34
C PHE A 190 -0.20 -9.91 3.22
N ALA A 191 -0.93 -8.78 3.19
CA ALA A 191 -0.80 -7.74 2.18
C ALA A 191 -0.14 -6.47 2.73
N GLU A 192 -0.55 -6.04 3.94
CA GLU A 192 -0.16 -4.76 4.52
C GLU A 192 -0.06 -4.89 6.04
N VAL A 193 0.77 -4.02 6.69
CA VAL A 193 0.97 -3.99 8.13
C VAL A 193 1.06 -2.56 8.66
N VAL A 194 0.48 -2.30 9.85
CA VAL A 194 0.65 -1.04 10.59
C VAL A 194 1.00 -1.32 12.05
N GLU A 195 1.81 -0.43 12.65
CA GLU A 195 2.14 -0.51 14.07
C GLU A 195 1.00 0.00 14.93
N ALA A 196 0.66 -0.75 15.98
CA ALA A 196 -0.34 -0.40 16.99
C ALA A 196 0.28 0.46 18.10
N ASP A 197 -0.56 1.19 18.85
CA ASP A 197 -0.11 2.06 19.94
C ASP A 197 0.54 1.31 21.12
N ASP A 198 0.30 0.01 21.23
CA ASP A 198 0.87 -0.87 22.26
C ASP A 198 2.17 -1.57 21.84
N GLY A 199 2.74 -1.20 20.68
CA GLY A 199 3.94 -1.80 20.10
C GLY A 199 3.71 -3.15 19.43
N GLY A 200 2.45 -3.60 19.33
CA GLY A 200 2.04 -4.71 18.48
C GLY A 200 1.77 -4.25 17.05
N PHE A 201 1.20 -5.13 16.22
CA PHE A 201 0.98 -4.87 14.80
C PHE A 201 -0.39 -5.35 14.36
N VAL A 202 -1.05 -4.55 13.51
CA VAL A 202 -2.28 -4.97 12.81
C VAL A 202 -1.95 -5.22 11.36
N ILE A 203 -2.35 -6.38 10.87
CA ILE A 203 -1.96 -6.94 9.59
C ILE A 203 -3.23 -7.35 8.85
N VAL A 204 -3.28 -7.11 7.55
CA VAL A 204 -4.39 -7.53 6.71
C VAL A 204 -3.94 -8.44 5.58
N GLY A 205 -4.86 -9.21 5.04
CA GLY A 205 -4.58 -10.09 3.93
C GLY A 205 -5.74 -11.03 3.62
N ASN A 206 -5.41 -12.22 3.18
CA ASN A 206 -6.38 -13.27 2.90
C ASN A 206 -6.02 -14.58 3.56
N LYS A 207 -7.03 -15.22 4.13
CA LYS A 207 -6.96 -16.56 4.70
C LYS A 207 -7.69 -17.55 3.81
N ILE A 208 -7.02 -18.61 3.42
CA ILE A 208 -7.57 -19.57 2.49
C ILE A 208 -8.24 -20.72 3.24
N GLU A 209 -9.51 -20.92 2.98
CA GLU A 209 -10.24 -22.08 3.45
C GLU A 209 -10.42 -23.09 2.31
N ALA A 210 -9.92 -24.31 2.53
CA ALA A 210 -10.16 -25.45 1.64
C ALA A 210 -11.50 -26.08 2.01
N ARG A 211 -12.42 -26.16 1.05
CA ARG A 211 -13.72 -26.84 1.21
C ARG A 211 -13.95 -27.79 0.04
N GLU A 212 -14.03 -29.07 0.35
CA GLU A 212 -14.21 -30.16 -0.61
C GLU A 212 -13.27 -30.09 -1.82
N PHE A 213 -13.67 -29.42 -2.91
CA PHE A 213 -12.92 -29.30 -4.17
C PHE A 213 -12.54 -27.86 -4.50
N TYR A 214 -12.88 -26.87 -3.64
CA TYR A 214 -12.68 -25.45 -3.89
C TYR A 214 -11.90 -24.81 -2.77
N PHE A 215 -11.19 -23.73 -3.11
CA PHE A 215 -10.47 -22.86 -2.18
C PHE A 215 -11.13 -21.50 -2.23
N TYR A 216 -11.40 -20.93 -1.08
CA TYR A 216 -11.99 -19.60 -0.94
C TYR A 216 -11.10 -18.75 -0.06
N ASP A 217 -10.99 -17.47 -0.39
CA ASP A 217 -10.25 -16.51 0.41
C ASP A 217 -11.23 -15.78 1.34
N ASP A 218 -10.90 -15.64 2.60
CA ASP A 218 -11.58 -14.78 3.56
C ASP A 218 -10.78 -13.49 3.79
N PHE A 219 -11.46 -12.36 3.90
CA PHE A 219 -10.88 -11.08 4.30
C PHE A 219 -10.35 -11.22 5.71
N TRP A 220 -9.04 -11.15 5.86
CA TRP A 220 -8.36 -11.45 7.12
C TRP A 220 -7.73 -10.19 7.72
N VAL A 221 -8.04 -9.92 9.00
CA VAL A 221 -7.40 -8.88 9.80
C VAL A 221 -6.93 -9.53 11.08
N MET A 222 -5.67 -9.33 11.43
CA MET A 222 -5.07 -9.94 12.63
C MET A 222 -4.25 -8.90 13.39
N LYS A 223 -4.34 -8.91 14.71
CA LYS A 223 -3.41 -8.21 15.60
C LYS A 223 -2.48 -9.21 16.27
N ILE A 224 -1.20 -8.89 16.25
CA ILE A 224 -0.16 -9.58 17.01
C ILE A 224 0.47 -8.63 18.02
N ASP A 225 1.05 -9.18 19.07
CA ASP A 225 1.91 -8.42 19.98
C ASP A 225 3.32 -8.19 19.41
N GLN A 226 4.17 -7.48 20.14
CA GLN A 226 5.58 -7.22 19.77
C GLN A 226 6.43 -8.49 19.58
N ASN A 227 6.01 -9.63 20.16
CA ASN A 227 6.68 -10.91 20.03
C ASN A 227 6.14 -11.75 18.88
N GLY A 228 5.12 -11.25 18.17
CA GLY A 228 4.42 -11.93 17.10
C GLY A 228 3.36 -12.94 17.59
N ASP A 229 2.90 -12.89 18.85
CA ASP A 229 1.83 -13.75 19.31
C ASP A 229 0.48 -13.12 18.97
N GLU A 230 -0.47 -13.94 18.47
CA GLU A 230 -1.80 -13.46 18.10
C GLU A 230 -2.56 -12.92 19.31
N VAL A 231 -3.06 -11.68 19.19
CA VAL A 231 -3.90 -11.03 20.21
C VAL A 231 -5.37 -11.20 19.85
N TRP A 232 -5.73 -10.93 18.60
CA TRP A 232 -7.05 -11.18 18.05
C TRP A 232 -6.97 -11.36 16.53
N SER A 233 -7.99 -12.02 15.97
CA SER A 233 -8.13 -12.25 14.53
C SER A 233 -9.58 -12.11 14.10
N LEU A 234 -9.82 -11.50 12.96
CA LEU A 234 -11.10 -11.36 12.29
C LEU A 234 -11.01 -12.00 10.90
N GLU A 235 -11.84 -12.98 10.65
CA GLU A 235 -12.01 -13.64 9.37
C GLU A 235 -13.41 -13.29 8.87
N ILE A 236 -13.49 -12.58 7.77
CA ILE A 236 -14.76 -12.09 7.23
C ILE A 236 -14.89 -12.56 5.79
N GLY A 237 -15.74 -13.52 5.60
CA GLY A 237 -16.08 -14.09 4.32
C GLY A 237 -17.47 -14.74 4.38
N GLN A 238 -18.00 -15.04 3.21
CA GLN A 238 -19.17 -15.90 3.08
C GLN A 238 -18.69 -17.25 2.60
N ASN A 239 -19.34 -18.31 3.10
CA ASN A 239 -19.13 -19.65 2.60
C ASN A 239 -19.26 -19.65 1.06
N ASP A 240 -18.26 -20.20 0.38
CA ASP A 240 -18.20 -20.36 -1.08
C ASP A 240 -17.95 -19.07 -1.88
N ARG A 241 -17.26 -18.06 -1.30
CA ARG A 241 -16.93 -16.81 -1.98
C ARG A 241 -15.52 -16.34 -1.66
N TYR A 242 -14.97 -15.47 -2.51
CA TYR A 242 -13.66 -14.87 -2.35
C TYR A 242 -13.78 -13.47 -1.71
N ASP A 243 -13.01 -13.26 -0.69
CA ASP A 243 -12.92 -11.99 0.03
C ASP A 243 -11.44 -11.70 0.32
N LYS A 244 -10.98 -10.47 0.08
CA LYS A 244 -9.57 -10.10 0.33
C LYS A 244 -9.46 -8.75 1.00
N ALA A 245 -8.54 -8.63 1.96
CA ALA A 245 -8.05 -7.36 2.45
C ALA A 245 -6.76 -6.99 1.71
N ASN A 246 -6.68 -5.73 1.29
CA ASN A 246 -5.55 -5.22 0.51
C ASN A 246 -4.72 -4.18 1.28
N ASP A 247 -5.36 -3.36 2.11
CA ASP A 247 -4.68 -2.27 2.80
C ASP A 247 -5.33 -1.96 4.15
N VAL A 248 -4.52 -1.41 5.07
CA VAL A 248 -4.93 -1.02 6.44
C VAL A 248 -4.20 0.24 6.88
N ILE A 249 -4.94 1.16 7.51
CA ILE A 249 -4.38 2.35 8.17
C ILE A 249 -4.81 2.41 9.62
N LYS A 250 -4.00 3.09 10.44
CA LYS A 250 -4.32 3.41 11.85
C LYS A 250 -4.85 4.85 11.94
N LEU A 251 -5.90 5.07 12.71
CA LEU A 251 -6.40 6.40 13.06
C LEU A 251 -5.81 6.89 14.39
N SER A 252 -5.95 8.20 14.63
CA SER A 252 -5.41 8.86 15.84
C SER A 252 -6.01 8.37 17.15
N ASP A 253 -7.19 7.73 17.13
CA ASP A 253 -7.81 7.13 18.32
C ASP A 253 -7.38 5.66 18.57
N GLY A 254 -6.41 5.16 17.81
CA GLY A 254 -5.92 3.78 17.90
C GLY A 254 -6.81 2.74 17.22
N SER A 255 -7.88 3.16 16.53
CA SER A 255 -8.67 2.26 15.70
C SER A 255 -8.05 2.11 14.30
N TYR A 256 -8.48 1.12 13.55
CA TYR A 256 -7.95 0.77 12.23
C TYR A 256 -9.04 0.81 11.18
N ILE A 257 -8.68 1.18 9.96
CA ILE A 257 -9.55 1.04 8.80
C ILE A 257 -8.86 0.12 7.79
N ALA A 258 -9.59 -0.90 7.34
CA ALA A 258 -9.12 -1.84 6.33
C ALA A 258 -10.01 -1.79 5.09
N THR A 259 -9.42 -1.95 3.91
CA THR A 259 -10.13 -2.06 2.64
C THR A 259 -9.71 -3.29 1.84
N GLY A 260 -10.55 -3.60 0.87
CA GLY A 260 -10.35 -4.67 -0.08
C GLY A 260 -11.62 -4.92 -0.87
N TRP A 261 -12.00 -6.17 -1.04
CA TRP A 261 -13.22 -6.53 -1.76
C TRP A 261 -13.83 -7.83 -1.25
N SER A 262 -15.11 -7.99 -1.53
CA SER A 262 -15.89 -9.17 -1.18
C SER A 262 -16.84 -9.53 -2.31
N PHE A 263 -16.93 -10.81 -2.64
CA PHE A 263 -17.98 -11.32 -3.50
C PHE A 263 -19.33 -11.25 -2.76
N ILE A 264 -20.27 -10.53 -3.34
CA ILE A 264 -21.63 -10.36 -2.81
C ILE A 264 -22.65 -11.22 -3.52
N ASP A 265 -22.35 -11.65 -4.75
CA ASP A 265 -23.14 -12.55 -5.56
C ASP A 265 -22.25 -13.26 -6.60
N ASP A 266 -22.77 -14.24 -7.35
CA ASP A 266 -22.03 -14.95 -8.38
C ASP A 266 -21.49 -13.99 -9.45
N GLY A 267 -20.15 -13.84 -9.49
CA GLY A 267 -19.48 -12.95 -10.43
C GLY A 267 -19.65 -11.47 -10.15
N ILE A 268 -20.01 -11.06 -8.93
CA ILE A 268 -20.13 -9.66 -8.51
C ILE A 268 -19.35 -9.44 -7.23
N ALA A 269 -18.37 -8.52 -7.26
CA ALA A 269 -17.62 -8.10 -6.07
C ALA A 269 -17.91 -6.63 -5.73
N ALA A 270 -17.98 -6.35 -4.43
CA ALA A 270 -18.09 -5.00 -3.90
C ALA A 270 -16.82 -4.63 -3.13
N MET A 271 -16.40 -3.38 -3.18
CA MET A 271 -15.38 -2.84 -2.30
C MET A 271 -15.87 -2.99 -0.86
N ARG A 272 -15.04 -3.60 -0.01
CA ARG A 272 -15.25 -3.67 1.43
C ARG A 272 -14.42 -2.60 2.12
N LEU A 273 -15.03 -1.91 3.06
CA LEU A 273 -14.40 -0.93 3.91
C LEU A 273 -14.88 -1.14 5.35
N MET A 274 -13.95 -1.24 6.30
CA MET A 274 -14.29 -1.61 7.66
C MET A 274 -13.43 -0.83 8.66
N ARG A 275 -14.07 -0.33 9.74
CA ARG A 275 -13.36 0.22 10.89
C ARG A 275 -13.42 -0.74 12.06
N ILE A 276 -12.28 -0.94 12.71
CA ILE A 276 -12.05 -1.92 13.75
C ILE A 276 -11.44 -1.19 14.95
N SER A 277 -11.91 -1.48 16.16
CA SER A 277 -11.30 -0.92 17.38
C SER A 277 -9.96 -1.59 17.68
N SER A 278 -9.18 -1.00 18.59
CA SER A 278 -7.91 -1.55 19.09
C SER A 278 -8.06 -2.98 19.68
N GLU A 279 -9.26 -3.31 20.19
CA GLU A 279 -9.60 -4.62 20.75
C GLU A 279 -10.15 -5.63 19.72
N GLY A 280 -10.20 -5.27 18.43
CA GLY A 280 -10.69 -6.15 17.37
C GLY A 280 -12.21 -6.13 17.16
N ASN A 281 -12.95 -5.17 17.74
CA ASN A 281 -14.40 -5.08 17.53
C ASN A 281 -14.69 -4.26 16.27
N ILE A 282 -15.61 -4.75 15.43
CA ILE A 282 -16.06 -4.03 14.25
C ILE A 282 -16.91 -2.83 14.69
N ILE A 283 -16.43 -1.60 14.45
CA ILE A 283 -17.16 -0.37 14.71
C ILE A 283 -18.19 -0.12 13.61
N TRP A 284 -17.77 -0.25 12.35
CA TRP A 284 -18.65 -0.25 11.19
C TRP A 284 -18.04 -1.04 10.03
N ASN A 285 -18.90 -1.58 9.16
CA ASN A 285 -18.52 -2.36 7.98
C ASN A 285 -19.41 -1.94 6.81
N LYS A 286 -18.82 -1.63 5.68
CA LYS A 286 -19.50 -1.14 4.47
C LYS A 286 -19.11 -1.98 3.26
N LEU A 287 -20.09 -2.16 2.39
CA LEU A 287 -19.89 -2.67 1.03
C LEU A 287 -20.34 -1.58 0.07
N ALA A 288 -19.54 -1.29 -0.94
CA ALA A 288 -19.85 -0.25 -1.92
C ALA A 288 -19.60 -0.74 -3.34
N GLY A 289 -20.57 -0.51 -4.21
CA GLY A 289 -20.52 -0.98 -5.59
C GLY A 289 -21.26 -2.30 -5.80
N GLY A 290 -20.72 -3.18 -6.64
CA GLY A 290 -21.33 -4.49 -6.90
C GLY A 290 -22.53 -4.46 -7.85
N ASN A 291 -22.68 -3.43 -8.66
CA ASN A 291 -23.78 -3.32 -9.63
C ASN A 291 -23.42 -3.97 -10.97
N GLY A 292 -23.18 -5.30 -10.97
CA GLY A 292 -22.78 -6.06 -12.15
C GLY A 292 -21.33 -5.84 -12.58
N TRP A 293 -20.48 -5.30 -11.69
CA TRP A 293 -19.06 -5.03 -11.86
C TRP A 293 -18.31 -5.48 -10.62
N TYR A 294 -16.99 -5.68 -10.74
CA TYR A 294 -16.14 -5.80 -9.56
C TYR A 294 -15.68 -4.41 -9.14
N ASP A 295 -16.02 -4.02 -7.94
CA ASP A 295 -15.50 -2.83 -7.28
C ASP A 295 -14.48 -3.29 -6.23
N ILE A 296 -13.22 -2.90 -6.40
CA ILE A 296 -12.09 -3.36 -5.60
C ILE A 296 -11.40 -2.14 -4.97
N GLY A 297 -11.28 -2.11 -3.65
CA GLY A 297 -10.43 -1.15 -2.94
C GLY A 297 -8.99 -1.68 -2.93
N THR A 298 -8.04 -0.87 -3.36
CA THR A 298 -6.63 -1.24 -3.45
C THR A 298 -5.79 -0.58 -2.37
N SER A 299 -6.04 0.69 -2.08
CA SER A 299 -5.27 1.46 -1.10
C SER A 299 -6.13 2.48 -0.36
N LEU A 300 -5.68 2.91 0.81
CA LEU A 300 -6.32 3.81 1.75
C LEU A 300 -5.42 4.98 2.12
N ALA A 301 -5.98 6.16 2.22
CA ALA A 301 -5.36 7.26 2.95
C ALA A 301 -6.41 8.06 3.71
N VAL A 302 -6.04 8.56 4.87
CA VAL A 302 -6.80 9.57 5.59
C VAL A 302 -6.06 10.91 5.48
N ASN A 303 -6.80 11.99 5.25
CA ASN A 303 -6.17 13.31 5.18
C ASN A 303 -5.64 13.75 6.56
N ASN A 304 -4.75 14.75 6.59
CA ASN A 304 -3.98 15.11 7.80
C ASN A 304 -4.83 15.45 9.04
N ASN A 305 -6.07 15.90 8.85
CA ASN A 305 -7.00 16.21 9.95
C ASN A 305 -8.07 15.14 10.18
N GLU A 306 -7.94 13.97 9.57
CA GLU A 306 -8.83 12.83 9.68
C GLU A 306 -10.32 13.14 9.44
N THR A 307 -10.61 14.06 8.53
CA THR A 307 -11.99 14.41 8.15
C THR A 307 -12.48 13.64 6.95
N VAL A 308 -11.55 13.20 6.08
CA VAL A 308 -11.84 12.43 4.89
C VAL A 308 -10.88 11.25 4.76
N LEU A 309 -11.46 10.08 4.57
CA LEU A 309 -10.81 8.86 4.15
C LEU A 309 -11.00 8.69 2.64
N MET A 310 -9.91 8.56 1.90
CA MET A 310 -9.92 8.18 0.50
C MET A 310 -9.67 6.68 0.37
N VAL A 311 -10.48 6.01 -0.44
CA VAL A 311 -10.21 4.66 -0.95
C VAL A 311 -9.90 4.79 -2.42
N ALA A 312 -8.70 4.45 -2.80
CA ALA A 312 -8.32 4.25 -4.19
C ALA A 312 -8.63 2.82 -4.63
N GLY A 313 -9.00 2.65 -5.89
CA GLY A 313 -9.29 1.32 -6.37
C GLY A 313 -9.74 1.29 -7.83
N MET A 314 -10.40 0.20 -8.18
CA MET A 314 -10.76 -0.09 -9.54
C MET A 314 -12.20 -0.60 -9.67
N LYS A 315 -12.73 -0.38 -10.85
CA LYS A 315 -13.98 -0.96 -11.33
C LYS A 315 -13.68 -1.85 -12.53
N VAL A 316 -13.91 -3.15 -12.40
CA VAL A 316 -13.67 -4.16 -13.44
C VAL A 316 -15.00 -4.61 -14.04
N PRO A 317 -15.22 -4.46 -15.36
CA PRO A 317 -16.47 -4.90 -16.00
C PRO A 317 -16.54 -6.43 -16.11
N PRO A 318 -17.75 -7.01 -16.25
CA PRO A 318 -17.93 -8.45 -16.47
C PRO A 318 -17.24 -8.97 -17.73
N THR A 319 -16.93 -8.07 -18.69
CA THR A 319 -16.27 -8.41 -19.95
C THR A 319 -14.76 -8.64 -19.82
N GLY A 320 -14.18 -8.46 -18.63
CA GLY A 320 -12.78 -8.74 -18.34
C GLY A 320 -11.96 -7.51 -17.91
N TRP A 321 -10.73 -7.77 -17.53
CA TRP A 321 -9.82 -6.80 -16.93
C TRP A 321 -9.34 -5.70 -17.89
N ASP A 322 -9.39 -5.93 -19.20
CA ASP A 322 -8.93 -4.96 -20.22
C ASP A 322 -9.70 -3.64 -20.21
N ASN A 323 -10.88 -3.61 -19.60
CA ASN A 323 -11.73 -2.42 -19.50
C ASN A 323 -11.81 -1.87 -18.07
N THR A 324 -10.84 -2.16 -17.23
CA THR A 324 -10.77 -1.65 -15.85
C THR A 324 -10.70 -0.13 -15.84
N ARG A 325 -11.31 0.48 -14.83
CA ARG A 325 -11.34 1.94 -14.65
C ARG A 325 -11.04 2.30 -13.22
N ILE A 326 -10.34 3.41 -13.05
CA ILE A 326 -10.11 4.01 -11.73
C ILE A 326 -11.45 4.37 -11.09
N LYS A 327 -11.57 4.05 -9.82
CA LYS A 327 -12.68 4.46 -8.98
C LYS A 327 -12.17 4.90 -7.62
N LEU A 328 -12.65 6.05 -7.17
CA LEU A 328 -12.28 6.62 -5.89
C LEU A 328 -13.54 6.85 -5.06
N TRP A 329 -13.43 6.54 -3.78
CA TRP A 329 -14.49 6.76 -2.81
C TRP A 329 -13.96 7.61 -1.66
N GLY A 330 -14.73 8.63 -1.27
CA GLY A 330 -14.46 9.42 -0.07
C GLY A 330 -15.47 9.09 1.03
N TYR A 331 -14.97 8.85 2.23
CA TYR A 331 -15.79 8.56 3.40
C TYR A 331 -15.39 9.43 4.59
N ASN A 332 -16.32 9.62 5.51
CA ASN A 332 -15.98 10.07 6.84
C ASN A 332 -15.37 8.89 7.61
N PRO A 333 -14.12 8.97 8.09
CA PRO A 333 -13.44 7.84 8.73
C PRO A 333 -14.10 7.41 10.05
N TRP A 334 -14.80 8.35 10.71
CA TRP A 334 -15.37 8.12 12.05
C TRP A 334 -16.70 7.36 12.02
N ASN A 335 -17.58 7.67 11.08
CA ASN A 335 -18.92 7.09 11.01
C ASN A 335 -19.18 6.25 9.75
N GLY A 336 -18.23 6.21 8.81
CA GLY A 336 -18.34 5.45 7.56
C GLY A 336 -19.38 6.02 6.57
N ASN A 337 -19.78 7.28 6.71
CA ASN A 337 -20.69 7.90 5.76
C ASN A 337 -19.92 8.31 4.50
N GLN A 338 -20.47 7.93 3.35
CA GLN A 338 -19.89 8.29 2.06
C GLN A 338 -20.03 9.80 1.82
N ILE A 339 -18.92 10.44 1.45
CA ILE A 339 -18.85 11.87 1.11
C ILE A 339 -18.95 12.05 -0.40
N PHE A 340 -18.18 11.28 -1.16
CA PHE A 340 -18.20 11.32 -2.63
C PHE A 340 -17.82 9.96 -3.24
N VAL A 341 -18.11 9.83 -4.54
CA VAL A 341 -17.56 8.81 -5.42
C VAL A 341 -17.12 9.50 -6.70
N ARG A 342 -15.97 9.11 -7.21
CA ARG A 342 -15.45 9.55 -8.51
C ARG A 342 -15.23 8.35 -9.40
N ASN A 343 -15.69 8.43 -10.63
CA ASN A 343 -15.56 7.41 -11.65
C ASN A 343 -15.06 8.08 -12.94
N ASN A 344 -14.41 7.32 -13.81
CA ASN A 344 -14.05 7.73 -15.16
C ASN A 344 -13.03 8.88 -15.23
N PHE A 345 -11.84 8.65 -14.65
CA PHE A 345 -10.75 9.64 -14.67
C PHE A 345 -10.05 9.78 -16.02
N SER A 346 -10.20 8.83 -16.92
CA SER A 346 -9.62 8.89 -18.27
C SER A 346 -10.53 8.22 -19.30
N SER A 347 -10.37 8.61 -20.56
CA SER A 347 -10.94 7.91 -21.72
C SER A 347 -10.14 6.60 -22.01
N GLU A 348 -9.01 6.39 -21.35
CA GLU A 348 -8.17 5.22 -21.52
C GLU A 348 -8.71 4.04 -20.71
N GLN A 349 -8.73 2.88 -21.34
CA GLN A 349 -9.16 1.61 -20.74
C GLN A 349 -7.94 0.92 -20.11
N GLY A 350 -8.19 0.10 -19.09
CA GLY A 350 -7.16 -0.71 -18.44
C GLY A 350 -6.39 0.01 -17.33
N LEU A 351 -6.92 1.12 -16.77
CA LEU A 351 -6.30 1.86 -15.68
C LEU A 351 -6.84 1.45 -14.33
N ASN A 352 -5.93 1.19 -13.40
CA ASN A 352 -6.21 0.92 -11.99
C ASN A 352 -5.64 2.05 -11.15
N ALA A 353 -6.35 2.52 -10.13
CA ALA A 353 -5.70 3.26 -9.06
C ALA A 353 -4.92 2.23 -8.23
N THR A 354 -3.62 2.40 -8.15
CA THR A 354 -2.74 1.46 -7.46
C THR A 354 -2.52 1.87 -6.02
N ASP A 355 -2.41 3.18 -5.78
CA ASP A 355 -2.12 3.67 -4.46
C ASP A 355 -2.65 5.10 -4.23
N VAL A 356 -2.79 5.50 -2.96
CA VAL A 356 -3.17 6.84 -2.53
C VAL A 356 -2.45 7.23 -1.26
N VAL A 357 -1.97 8.47 -1.22
CA VAL A 357 -1.38 9.07 0.00
C VAL A 357 -2.01 10.42 0.30
N ALA A 358 -1.99 10.79 1.58
CA ALA A 358 -2.39 12.12 1.99
C ALA A 358 -1.38 13.17 1.48
N ALA A 359 -1.88 14.24 0.88
CA ALA A 359 -1.07 15.38 0.47
C ALA A 359 -0.83 16.34 1.65
N TYR A 360 0.20 17.19 1.52
CA TYR A 360 0.55 18.18 2.56
C TYR A 360 -0.56 19.22 2.80
N ASP A 361 -1.30 19.57 1.76
CA ASP A 361 -2.39 20.54 1.79
C ASP A 361 -3.74 19.96 2.22
N ASN A 362 -3.71 18.82 2.90
CA ASN A 362 -4.89 18.10 3.37
C ASN A 362 -5.76 17.47 2.25
N GLY A 363 -5.24 17.42 1.04
CA GLY A 363 -5.80 16.67 -0.09
C GLY A 363 -5.20 15.27 -0.20
N PHE A 364 -5.19 14.73 -1.43
CA PHE A 364 -4.67 13.40 -1.73
C PHE A 364 -3.88 13.39 -3.03
N VAL A 365 -2.90 12.52 -3.10
CA VAL A 365 -2.23 12.14 -4.35
C VAL A 365 -2.58 10.68 -4.64
N VAL A 366 -3.06 10.43 -5.84
CA VAL A 366 -3.45 9.11 -6.31
C VAL A 366 -2.55 8.71 -7.47
N THR A 367 -2.11 7.47 -7.45
CA THR A 367 -1.30 6.89 -8.52
C THR A 367 -2.08 5.86 -9.34
N SER A 368 -1.79 5.86 -10.60
CA SER A 368 -2.21 4.86 -11.58
C SER A 368 -1.14 4.79 -12.67
N SER A 369 -1.48 4.65 -13.94
CA SER A 369 -0.57 5.03 -15.04
C SER A 369 -0.33 6.55 -15.10
N THR A 370 -1.05 7.32 -14.32
CA THR A 370 -0.94 8.79 -14.17
C THR A 370 -0.97 9.13 -12.69
N PHE A 371 -0.32 10.26 -12.36
CA PHE A 371 -0.43 10.88 -11.04
C PHE A 371 -1.45 12.01 -11.11
N PHE A 372 -2.28 12.14 -10.11
CA PHE A 372 -3.16 13.29 -9.99
C PHE A 372 -3.39 13.65 -8.52
N LYS A 373 -3.39 14.95 -8.27
CA LYS A 373 -3.70 15.50 -6.97
C LYS A 373 -5.17 15.88 -6.91
N MET A 374 -5.74 15.67 -5.74
CA MET A 374 -7.13 16.00 -5.45
C MET A 374 -7.21 16.78 -4.15
N ASP A 375 -8.21 17.66 -4.04
CA ASP A 375 -8.57 18.23 -2.76
C ASP A 375 -9.27 17.18 -1.86
N SER A 376 -9.55 17.54 -0.61
CA SER A 376 -10.23 16.67 0.35
C SER A 376 -11.66 16.27 -0.06
N LEU A 377 -12.24 16.91 -1.08
CA LEU A 377 -13.56 16.58 -1.64
C LEU A 377 -13.45 15.79 -2.95
N GLY A 378 -12.26 15.32 -3.30
CA GLY A 378 -12.01 14.55 -4.50
C GLY A 378 -12.19 15.37 -5.78
N ARG A 379 -11.82 16.67 -5.77
CA ARG A 379 -11.84 17.56 -6.93
C ARG A 379 -10.39 17.90 -7.31
N TRP A 380 -10.07 17.97 -8.58
CA TRP A 380 -8.78 18.40 -9.15
C TRP A 380 -8.91 19.77 -9.78
#